data_6ee9d6536fcdaee9ebe5b7933369f1c0
#
_entry.id   6ee9d6536fcdaee9ebe5b7933369f1c0
#
_cell.length_a   1.000
_cell.length_b   1.000
_cell.length_c   1.000
_cell.angle_alpha   90.00
_cell.angle_beta   90.00
_cell.angle_gamma   90.00
#
_symmetry.space_group_name_H-M   'P 1'
#
loop_
_entity.id
_entity.type
_entity.pdbx_description
1 polymer ?
#
loop_
_entity_poly.entity_id
_entity_poly.type
_entity_poly.pdbx_seq_one_letter_code
_entity_poly.pdbx_strand_id
1 'polypeptide(L)'
;LLLALTAATSCNDWLDVDLKTKVKSDDLLTTEAGFKDALVGVYISMISEQLYGRELTFGFFEAITGNYDVQMSNTQYYDITQGNISTTAIRSRIDAMWLGLYKTVANINNILDNIDDKRPVFTGDNYEIIKGEALALRAFLHLAVFRIFGDARDLSLPAVPYVTTLGTTIFPALTGKDVLQAVMDDLDAALLLLKSDPIYKNRSKVNTADAFLHNRQMRMNYYAAMAVYAEAAMWAGDKTKALKYATDVIAVCDELFPWVDRGTVSTSVETARDRTFSTEHIFCLNVFNLRALYNTWHSPTTAYLQNVLYKGSWNFETWYQSMRDTDIRFTYLSQFSNTIWGYHSLKFMQPDGYRPEYAARIPLIRRSMMYYIAAECSGNIETATNYLNQVRRNRGIAADLSGLTETSFATELQREYIKEFWCEGQLFFYMKRRNETANPLDRWLPFQLRDRYVIAMPEAEIDYGL
;
A
#
# COMPACT_ATOMS: atom_id res chain seq x y z
N LEU A 1 24.11 -17.74 -72.43
CA LEU A 1 23.32 -16.92 -71.50
C LEU A 1 22.75 -17.86 -70.43
N LEU A 2 23.45 -18.00 -69.31
CA LEU A 2 22.99 -18.80 -68.15
C LEU A 2 22.32 -17.85 -67.17
N LEU A 3 20.99 -18.02 -66.94
CA LEU A 3 20.24 -17.33 -65.94
C LEU A 3 20.35 -18.14 -64.66
N ALA A 4 20.99 -17.58 -63.62
CA ALA A 4 21.04 -18.16 -62.30
C ALA A 4 19.76 -17.76 -61.52
N LEU A 5 18.91 -18.75 -61.21
CA LEU A 5 17.80 -18.62 -60.26
C LEU A 5 18.38 -18.69 -58.85
N THR A 6 18.46 -17.56 -58.15
CA THR A 6 18.70 -17.56 -56.71
C THR A 6 17.37 -17.79 -56.00
N ALA A 7 17.21 -18.95 -55.38
CA ALA A 7 16.13 -19.26 -54.47
C ALA A 7 16.30 -18.39 -53.20
N ALA A 8 15.36 -17.50 -52.97
CA ALA A 8 15.22 -16.81 -51.69
C ALA A 8 14.67 -17.81 -50.67
N THR A 9 15.56 -18.39 -49.87
CA THR A 9 15.13 -19.04 -48.61
C THR A 9 14.73 -17.94 -47.63
N SER A 10 13.43 -17.71 -47.50
CA SER A 10 12.87 -16.88 -46.47
C SER A 10 13.17 -17.53 -45.11
N CYS A 11 14.04 -16.91 -44.34
CA CYS A 11 14.22 -17.27 -42.93
C CYS A 11 12.95 -16.91 -42.17
N ASN A 12 12.08 -17.87 -41.96
CA ASN A 12 10.91 -17.75 -41.03
C ASN A 12 11.32 -17.79 -39.54
N ASP A 13 12.60 -18.09 -39.26
CA ASP A 13 13.11 -18.20 -37.88
C ASP A 13 13.28 -16.84 -37.16
N TRP A 14 13.08 -15.71 -37.83
CA TRP A 14 13.21 -14.40 -37.18
C TRP A 14 11.93 -13.91 -36.51
N LEU A 15 10.79 -14.57 -36.72
CA LEU A 15 9.50 -14.26 -36.12
C LEU A 15 9.13 -15.19 -34.94
N ASP A 16 9.89 -16.27 -34.74
CA ASP A 16 9.81 -17.08 -33.53
C ASP A 16 10.68 -16.43 -32.42
N VAL A 17 10.23 -15.32 -31.89
CA VAL A 17 10.68 -14.87 -30.59
C VAL A 17 10.05 -15.81 -29.56
N ASP A 18 10.69 -16.97 -29.37
CA ASP A 18 10.47 -17.77 -28.19
C ASP A 18 10.56 -16.83 -26.98
N LEU A 19 9.42 -16.55 -26.38
CA LEU A 19 9.33 -15.80 -25.15
C LEU A 19 10.10 -16.60 -24.08
N LYS A 20 11.42 -16.36 -23.97
CA LYS A 20 12.30 -16.98 -22.97
C LYS A 20 11.73 -16.89 -21.53
N THR A 21 10.80 -15.96 -21.33
CA THR A 21 10.02 -15.79 -20.09
C THR A 21 8.96 -16.90 -19.92
N LYS A 22 8.32 -17.36 -21.00
CA LYS A 22 7.28 -18.39 -20.94
C LYS A 22 7.88 -19.76 -20.70
N VAL A 23 8.98 -20.11 -21.36
CA VAL A 23 9.71 -21.37 -21.14
C VAL A 23 10.21 -21.50 -19.70
N LYS A 24 10.72 -20.41 -19.12
CA LYS A 24 11.11 -20.41 -17.68
C LYS A 24 9.93 -20.49 -16.73
N SER A 25 8.76 -19.98 -17.11
CA SER A 25 7.54 -20.05 -16.31
C SER A 25 6.99 -21.48 -16.26
N ASP A 26 6.94 -22.17 -17.38
CA ASP A 26 6.41 -23.54 -17.47
C ASP A 26 7.28 -24.53 -16.69
N ASP A 27 8.60 -24.30 -16.63
CA ASP A 27 9.51 -25.09 -15.80
C ASP A 27 9.38 -24.77 -14.31
N LEU A 28 9.15 -23.51 -13.95
CA LEU A 28 9.07 -23.05 -12.56
C LEU A 28 7.81 -23.60 -11.85
N LEU A 29 6.64 -23.50 -12.50
CA LEU A 29 5.33 -23.86 -11.91
C LEU A 29 5.01 -25.36 -12.02
N THR A 30 6.02 -26.21 -11.84
CA THR A 30 5.89 -27.67 -11.84
C THR A 30 6.01 -28.30 -10.46
N THR A 31 6.47 -27.54 -9.47
CA THR A 31 6.71 -28.00 -8.11
C THR A 31 6.15 -27.02 -7.08
N GLU A 32 5.89 -27.49 -5.86
CA GLU A 32 5.48 -26.63 -4.75
C GLU A 32 6.49 -25.50 -4.49
N ALA A 33 7.79 -25.82 -4.54
CA ALA A 33 8.87 -24.84 -4.36
C ALA A 33 8.78 -23.75 -5.43
N GLY A 34 8.55 -24.11 -6.69
CA GLY A 34 8.40 -23.15 -7.77
C GLY A 34 7.21 -22.21 -7.59
N PHE A 35 6.07 -22.70 -7.11
CA PHE A 35 4.93 -21.84 -6.75
C PHE A 35 5.24 -20.92 -5.58
N LYS A 36 5.95 -21.39 -4.55
CA LYS A 36 6.43 -20.55 -3.44
C LYS A 36 7.36 -19.45 -3.93
N ASP A 37 8.30 -19.78 -4.83
CA ASP A 37 9.24 -18.82 -5.41
C ASP A 37 8.52 -17.80 -6.33
N ALA A 38 7.56 -18.24 -7.13
CA ALA A 38 6.75 -17.35 -7.94
C ALA A 38 5.97 -16.33 -7.08
N LEU A 39 5.38 -16.79 -5.98
CA LEU A 39 4.67 -15.91 -5.05
C LEU A 39 5.63 -14.95 -4.33
N VAL A 40 6.84 -15.37 -3.98
CA VAL A 40 7.90 -14.48 -3.48
C VAL A 40 8.25 -13.42 -4.54
N GLY A 41 8.33 -13.81 -5.82
CA GLY A 41 8.54 -12.90 -6.96
C GLY A 41 7.48 -11.81 -7.07
N VAL A 42 6.21 -12.11 -6.72
CA VAL A 42 5.14 -11.11 -6.62
C VAL A 42 5.47 -10.05 -5.56
N TYR A 43 5.85 -10.47 -4.35
CA TYR A 43 6.24 -9.53 -3.27
C TYR A 43 7.48 -8.71 -3.65
N ILE A 44 8.47 -9.31 -4.33
CA ILE A 44 9.64 -8.58 -4.86
C ILE A 44 9.22 -7.53 -5.88
N SER A 45 8.25 -7.83 -6.74
CA SER A 45 7.72 -6.83 -7.68
C SER A 45 7.04 -5.67 -6.96
N MET A 46 6.31 -5.95 -5.88
CA MET A 46 5.63 -4.92 -5.07
C MET A 46 6.59 -3.95 -4.39
N ILE A 47 7.79 -4.37 -3.99
CA ILE A 47 8.75 -3.49 -3.29
C ILE A 47 9.57 -2.59 -4.21
N SER A 48 9.32 -2.61 -5.51
CA SER A 48 9.97 -1.69 -6.45
C SER A 48 9.65 -0.23 -6.11
N GLU A 49 10.58 0.70 -6.44
CA GLU A 49 10.41 2.12 -6.09
C GLU A 49 9.20 2.77 -6.78
N GLN A 50 8.83 2.32 -7.97
CA GLN A 50 7.61 2.79 -8.63
C GLN A 50 6.32 2.31 -7.96
N LEU A 51 6.39 1.33 -7.05
CA LEU A 51 5.26 0.82 -6.29
C LEU A 51 5.43 1.14 -4.79
N TYR A 52 5.29 0.11 -3.95
CA TYR A 52 5.28 0.28 -2.48
C TYR A 52 6.68 0.51 -1.88
N GLY A 53 7.76 0.35 -2.65
CA GLY A 53 9.09 0.75 -2.20
C GLY A 53 9.24 2.26 -2.03
N ARG A 54 8.43 3.09 -2.74
CA ARG A 54 8.46 4.55 -2.62
C ARG A 54 7.15 5.23 -3.02
N GLU A 55 6.73 5.15 -4.31
CA GLU A 55 5.70 6.04 -4.86
C GLU A 55 4.33 5.84 -4.24
N LEU A 56 3.94 4.61 -3.91
CA LEU A 56 2.65 4.28 -3.31
C LEU A 56 2.65 4.38 -1.78
N THR A 57 3.79 4.73 -1.19
CA THR A 57 3.95 4.90 0.26
C THR A 57 4.39 6.33 0.57
N PHE A 58 5.69 6.57 0.74
CA PHE A 58 6.21 7.88 1.15
C PHE A 58 6.54 8.82 -0.03
N GLY A 59 6.23 8.46 -1.28
CA GLY A 59 6.57 9.23 -2.48
C GLY A 59 5.43 10.10 -3.01
N PHE A 60 4.93 9.73 -4.18
CA PHE A 60 3.99 10.54 -4.99
C PHE A 60 2.74 10.98 -4.22
N PHE A 61 2.08 10.03 -3.52
CA PHE A 61 0.81 10.31 -2.86
C PHE A 61 0.95 11.16 -1.60
N GLU A 62 2.07 11.12 -0.92
CA GLU A 62 2.38 12.05 0.17
C GLU A 62 2.67 13.46 -0.37
N ALA A 63 3.41 13.56 -1.48
CA ALA A 63 3.76 14.85 -2.08
C ALA A 63 2.52 15.58 -2.61
N ILE A 64 1.62 14.90 -3.34
CA ILE A 64 0.43 15.53 -3.94
C ILE A 64 -0.61 15.95 -2.90
N THR A 65 -0.63 15.33 -1.71
CA THR A 65 -1.53 15.74 -0.62
C THR A 65 -0.99 16.91 0.21
N GLY A 66 0.20 17.41 -0.10
CA GLY A 66 0.84 18.49 0.65
C GLY A 66 1.44 18.03 1.98
N ASN A 67 1.68 16.72 2.17
CA ASN A 67 2.34 16.21 3.36
C ASN A 67 3.84 16.51 3.37
N TYR A 68 4.38 17.01 2.25
CA TYR A 68 5.75 17.50 2.13
C TYR A 68 5.81 18.92 1.60
N ASP A 69 6.76 19.67 2.15
CA ASP A 69 7.29 20.88 1.58
C ASP A 69 8.69 20.54 1.07
N VAL A 70 8.92 20.60 -0.23
CA VAL A 70 10.20 20.26 -0.83
C VAL A 70 10.89 21.49 -1.40
N GLN A 71 12.22 21.47 -1.44
CA GLN A 71 12.96 22.54 -2.08
C GLN A 71 12.74 22.51 -3.60
N MET A 72 12.77 23.69 -4.23
CA MET A 72 12.66 23.83 -5.70
C MET A 72 13.71 23.00 -6.46
N SER A 73 14.86 22.76 -5.85
CA SER A 73 15.93 21.89 -6.36
C SER A 73 15.58 20.40 -6.35
N ASN A 74 14.51 20.01 -5.65
CA ASN A 74 14.00 18.64 -5.69
C ASN A 74 13.20 18.40 -6.97
N THR A 75 13.88 18.10 -8.07
CA THR A 75 13.29 17.90 -9.38
C THR A 75 12.35 16.67 -9.44
N GLN A 76 12.40 15.79 -8.43
CA GLN A 76 11.56 14.61 -8.37
C GLN A 76 10.15 14.89 -7.84
N TYR A 77 10.01 15.80 -6.87
CA TYR A 77 8.73 16.01 -6.18
C TYR A 77 8.23 17.45 -6.20
N TYR A 78 9.05 18.44 -6.58
CA TYR A 78 8.62 19.83 -6.57
C TYR A 78 7.37 20.06 -7.42
N ASP A 79 7.36 19.61 -8.67
CA ASP A 79 6.19 19.75 -9.55
C ASP A 79 4.94 19.07 -8.98
N ILE A 80 5.10 17.91 -8.34
CA ILE A 80 3.99 17.20 -7.71
C ILE A 80 3.41 18.03 -6.56
N THR A 81 4.24 18.63 -5.71
CA THR A 81 3.78 19.52 -4.62
C THR A 81 3.11 20.80 -5.13
N GLN A 82 3.38 21.19 -6.39
CA GLN A 82 2.68 22.29 -7.06
C GLN A 82 1.42 21.83 -7.82
N GLY A 83 1.06 20.54 -7.76
CA GLY A 83 -0.06 19.97 -8.50
C GLY A 83 0.17 19.83 -10.00
N ASN A 84 1.39 20.06 -10.47
CA ASN A 84 1.77 19.93 -11.88
C ASN A 84 2.14 18.48 -12.20
N ILE A 85 1.14 17.63 -12.47
CA ILE A 85 1.31 16.20 -12.76
C ILE A 85 1.28 15.89 -14.27
N SER A 86 1.27 16.90 -15.13
CA SER A 86 1.22 16.76 -16.59
C SER A 86 2.56 16.85 -17.30
N THR A 87 3.65 17.16 -16.58
CA THR A 87 5.00 17.17 -17.17
C THR A 87 5.40 15.77 -17.62
N THR A 88 6.21 15.66 -18.67
CA THR A 88 6.69 14.37 -19.21
C THR A 88 7.35 13.51 -18.14
N ALA A 89 8.15 14.10 -17.26
CA ALA A 89 8.82 13.36 -16.17
C ALA A 89 7.83 12.76 -15.18
N ILE A 90 6.79 13.51 -14.80
CA ILE A 90 5.76 13.03 -13.87
C ILE A 90 4.83 12.03 -14.56
N ARG A 91 4.45 12.26 -15.83
CA ARG A 91 3.67 11.30 -16.62
C ARG A 91 4.41 9.96 -16.71
N SER A 92 5.68 9.94 -17.04
CA SER A 92 6.47 8.71 -17.09
C SER A 92 6.49 7.94 -15.75
N ARG A 93 6.44 8.65 -14.61
CA ARG A 93 6.34 8.01 -13.29
C ARG A 93 4.95 7.42 -13.04
N ILE A 94 3.89 8.11 -13.45
CA ILE A 94 2.52 7.60 -13.37
C ILE A 94 2.36 6.35 -14.24
N ASP A 95 2.89 6.39 -15.47
CA ASP A 95 2.88 5.25 -16.39
C ASP A 95 3.68 4.07 -15.82
N ALA A 96 4.81 4.33 -15.15
CA ALA A 96 5.58 3.29 -14.46
C ALA A 96 4.82 2.66 -13.28
N MET A 97 4.00 3.43 -12.55
CA MET A 97 3.11 2.88 -11.52
C MET A 97 2.05 1.95 -12.13
N TRP A 98 1.38 2.38 -13.20
CA TRP A 98 0.41 1.57 -13.93
C TRP A 98 1.01 0.25 -14.41
N LEU A 99 2.09 0.34 -15.19
CA LEU A 99 2.79 -0.82 -15.73
C LEU A 99 3.31 -1.76 -14.63
N GLY A 100 3.84 -1.20 -13.55
CA GLY A 100 4.34 -1.97 -12.40
C GLY A 100 3.22 -2.75 -11.70
N LEU A 101 2.05 -2.13 -11.50
CA LEU A 101 0.89 -2.79 -10.89
C LEU A 101 0.38 -3.93 -11.78
N TYR A 102 0.13 -3.68 -13.08
CA TYR A 102 -0.37 -4.73 -13.98
C TYR A 102 0.66 -5.82 -14.27
N LYS A 103 1.97 -5.51 -14.32
CA LYS A 103 3.02 -6.53 -14.37
C LYS A 103 2.98 -7.44 -13.15
N THR A 104 2.72 -6.88 -11.98
CA THR A 104 2.59 -7.67 -10.75
C THR A 104 1.32 -8.52 -10.77
N VAL A 105 0.20 -7.98 -11.27
CA VAL A 105 -1.04 -8.74 -11.52
C VAL A 105 -0.81 -9.90 -12.50
N ALA A 106 -0.06 -9.67 -13.59
CA ALA A 106 0.28 -10.71 -14.55
C ALA A 106 1.07 -11.86 -13.91
N ASN A 107 2.02 -11.55 -13.02
CA ASN A 107 2.74 -12.58 -12.25
C ASN A 107 1.82 -13.38 -11.33
N ILE A 108 0.81 -12.74 -10.73
CA ILE A 108 -0.19 -13.41 -9.90
C ILE A 108 -1.08 -14.31 -10.76
N ASN A 109 -1.55 -13.81 -11.91
CA ASN A 109 -2.38 -14.59 -12.82
C ASN A 109 -1.63 -15.81 -13.34
N ASN A 110 -0.31 -15.71 -13.59
CA ASN A 110 0.49 -16.87 -13.94
C ASN A 110 0.45 -17.98 -12.87
N ILE A 111 0.46 -17.63 -11.60
CA ILE A 111 0.27 -18.59 -10.51
C ILE A 111 -1.14 -19.18 -10.58
N LEU A 112 -2.16 -18.33 -10.68
CA LEU A 112 -3.57 -18.75 -10.62
C LEU A 112 -3.98 -19.61 -11.82
N ASP A 113 -3.45 -19.33 -13.02
CA ASP A 113 -3.75 -20.08 -14.25
C ASP A 113 -3.15 -21.51 -14.23
N ASN A 114 -2.12 -21.76 -13.39
CA ASN A 114 -1.42 -23.04 -13.35
C ASN A 114 -1.67 -23.87 -12.08
N ILE A 115 -2.08 -23.25 -10.97
CA ILE A 115 -2.04 -23.89 -9.66
C ILE A 115 -3.05 -25.06 -9.52
N ASP A 116 -4.20 -24.96 -10.18
CA ASP A 116 -5.28 -25.97 -10.07
C ASP A 116 -4.88 -27.30 -10.72
N ASP A 117 -4.26 -27.24 -11.89
CA ASP A 117 -3.77 -28.42 -12.62
C ASP A 117 -2.59 -29.10 -11.92
N LYS A 118 -1.92 -28.37 -11.04
CA LYS A 118 -0.75 -28.83 -10.28
C LYS A 118 -1.06 -29.15 -8.80
N ARG A 119 -2.34 -29.19 -8.42
CA ARG A 119 -2.73 -29.45 -7.03
C ARG A 119 -2.02 -30.65 -6.37
N PRO A 120 -1.75 -31.79 -7.05
CA PRO A 120 -1.08 -32.93 -6.44
C PRO A 120 0.37 -32.69 -6.01
N VAL A 121 1.05 -31.60 -6.43
CA VAL A 121 2.44 -31.33 -6.04
C VAL A 121 2.53 -30.67 -4.66
N PHE A 122 1.40 -30.17 -4.12
CA PHE A 122 1.39 -29.44 -2.85
C PHE A 122 1.23 -30.37 -1.67
N THR A 123 1.92 -30.00 -0.58
CA THR A 123 1.85 -30.72 0.71
C THR A 123 1.09 -29.91 1.76
N GLY A 124 0.38 -30.60 2.66
CA GLY A 124 -0.40 -29.95 3.71
C GLY A 124 -1.42 -28.97 3.16
N ASP A 125 -1.46 -27.78 3.72
CA ASP A 125 -2.41 -26.71 3.34
C ASP A 125 -1.79 -25.71 2.31
N ASN A 126 -0.64 -26.04 1.70
CA ASN A 126 0.12 -25.07 0.88
C ASN A 126 -0.61 -24.66 -0.41
N TYR A 127 -1.39 -25.57 -1.00
CA TYR A 127 -2.24 -25.23 -2.17
C TYR A 127 -3.24 -24.13 -1.81
N GLU A 128 -4.01 -24.33 -0.75
CA GLU A 128 -5.02 -23.40 -0.30
C GLU A 128 -4.39 -22.04 0.09
N ILE A 129 -3.26 -22.07 0.80
CA ILE A 129 -2.58 -20.86 1.24
C ILE A 129 -2.02 -20.07 0.06
N ILE A 130 -1.31 -20.72 -0.87
CA ILE A 130 -0.71 -20.04 -2.03
C ILE A 130 -1.80 -19.48 -2.96
N LYS A 131 -2.83 -20.26 -3.26
CA LYS A 131 -3.96 -19.80 -4.08
C LYS A 131 -4.72 -18.67 -3.41
N GLY A 132 -4.99 -18.78 -2.11
CA GLY A 132 -5.67 -17.76 -1.34
C GLY A 132 -4.86 -16.45 -1.25
N GLU A 133 -3.54 -16.53 -1.02
CA GLU A 133 -2.66 -15.35 -1.07
C GLU A 133 -2.67 -14.70 -2.46
N ALA A 134 -2.58 -15.49 -3.53
CA ALA A 134 -2.57 -14.97 -4.90
C ALA A 134 -3.88 -14.24 -5.24
N LEU A 135 -5.04 -14.81 -4.91
CA LEU A 135 -6.35 -14.14 -5.10
C LEU A 135 -6.45 -12.85 -4.32
N ALA A 136 -6.09 -12.86 -3.03
CA ALA A 136 -6.13 -11.67 -2.19
C ALA A 136 -5.14 -10.58 -2.65
N LEU A 137 -3.96 -10.95 -3.16
CA LEU A 137 -3.00 -10.01 -3.76
C LEU A 137 -3.54 -9.43 -5.08
N ARG A 138 -4.21 -10.24 -5.91
CA ARG A 138 -4.86 -9.75 -7.13
C ARG A 138 -5.91 -8.71 -6.82
N ALA A 139 -6.76 -8.98 -5.84
CA ALA A 139 -7.76 -8.06 -5.33
C ALA A 139 -7.13 -6.76 -4.79
N PHE A 140 -6.09 -6.87 -3.96
CA PHE A 140 -5.38 -5.74 -3.37
C PHE A 140 -4.76 -4.83 -4.44
N LEU A 141 -4.12 -5.41 -5.47
CA LEU A 141 -3.49 -4.63 -6.54
C LEU A 141 -4.52 -3.97 -7.46
N HIS A 142 -5.62 -4.65 -7.82
CA HIS A 142 -6.69 -4.02 -8.61
C HIS A 142 -7.40 -2.93 -7.81
N LEU A 143 -7.59 -3.13 -6.49
CA LEU A 143 -8.09 -2.06 -5.63
C LEU A 143 -7.14 -0.85 -5.63
N ALA A 144 -5.82 -1.09 -5.62
CA ALA A 144 -4.83 -0.01 -5.71
C ALA A 144 -4.92 0.71 -7.06
N VAL A 145 -5.02 -0.02 -8.19
CA VAL A 145 -5.22 0.59 -9.53
C VAL A 145 -6.48 1.43 -9.55
N PHE A 146 -7.61 0.89 -9.07
CA PHE A 146 -8.87 1.64 -8.99
C PHE A 146 -8.74 2.90 -8.11
N ARG A 147 -8.13 2.77 -6.93
CA ARG A 147 -7.94 3.90 -6.01
C ARG A 147 -7.10 5.02 -6.62
N ILE A 148 -6.17 4.69 -7.50
CA ILE A 148 -5.30 5.66 -8.18
C ILE A 148 -6.04 6.29 -9.37
N PHE A 149 -6.55 5.49 -10.30
CA PHE A 149 -7.00 5.92 -11.63
C PHE A 149 -8.53 6.05 -11.76
N GLY A 150 -9.31 5.30 -10.97
CA GLY A 150 -10.78 5.38 -11.01
C GLY A 150 -11.33 6.66 -10.39
N ASP A 151 -12.56 7.02 -10.74
CA ASP A 151 -13.29 8.13 -10.13
C ASP A 151 -14.15 7.63 -8.95
N ALA A 152 -13.83 8.09 -7.74
CA ALA A 152 -14.58 7.74 -6.54
C ALA A 152 -15.92 8.48 -6.40
N ARG A 153 -16.15 9.52 -7.21
CA ARG A 153 -17.36 10.37 -7.15
C ARG A 153 -18.52 9.74 -7.90
N ASP A 154 -18.22 8.95 -8.93
CA ASP A 154 -19.22 8.27 -9.75
C ASP A 154 -18.72 6.88 -10.14
N LEU A 155 -19.17 5.88 -9.41
CA LEU A 155 -18.80 4.48 -9.64
C LEU A 155 -19.48 3.86 -10.87
N SER A 156 -20.37 4.57 -11.56
CA SER A 156 -20.99 4.09 -12.80
C SER A 156 -20.11 4.33 -14.03
N LEU A 157 -19.10 5.18 -13.91
CA LEU A 157 -18.17 5.48 -15.01
C LEU A 157 -17.17 4.32 -15.24
N PRO A 158 -16.72 4.13 -16.50
CA PRO A 158 -15.57 3.28 -16.79
C PRO A 158 -14.36 3.70 -15.95
N ALA A 159 -13.69 2.74 -15.35
CA ALA A 159 -12.59 2.99 -14.44
C ALA A 159 -11.30 2.31 -14.91
N VAL A 160 -11.14 1.00 -14.68
CA VAL A 160 -9.91 0.27 -14.99
C VAL A 160 -10.25 -1.18 -15.40
N PRO A 161 -9.39 -1.84 -16.19
CA PRO A 161 -9.52 -3.28 -16.47
C PRO A 161 -9.33 -4.11 -15.20
N TYR A 162 -10.09 -5.20 -15.06
CA TYR A 162 -9.87 -6.23 -14.05
C TYR A 162 -9.31 -7.49 -14.72
N VAL A 163 -7.98 -7.64 -14.69
CA VAL A 163 -7.26 -8.66 -15.45
C VAL A 163 -7.15 -9.95 -14.64
N THR A 164 -7.70 -11.04 -15.15
CA THR A 164 -7.82 -12.32 -14.42
C THR A 164 -6.99 -13.46 -14.98
N THR A 165 -6.38 -13.30 -16.17
CA THR A 165 -5.53 -14.32 -16.81
C THR A 165 -4.25 -13.71 -17.34
N LEU A 166 -3.22 -14.55 -17.48
CA LEU A 166 -1.99 -14.19 -18.18
C LEU A 166 -2.19 -14.35 -19.69
N GLY A 167 -1.77 -13.38 -20.48
CA GLY A 167 -1.80 -13.48 -21.93
C GLY A 167 -2.03 -12.17 -22.64
N THR A 168 -2.43 -12.25 -23.92
CA THR A 168 -2.66 -11.10 -24.81
C THR A 168 -4.15 -10.73 -24.91
N THR A 169 -5.01 -11.32 -24.07
CA THR A 169 -6.42 -11.00 -24.04
C THR A 169 -6.62 -9.56 -23.56
N ILE A 170 -7.35 -8.79 -24.34
CA ILE A 170 -7.71 -7.42 -23.97
C ILE A 170 -8.89 -7.47 -22.98
N PHE A 171 -8.72 -6.89 -21.81
CA PHE A 171 -9.76 -6.72 -20.82
C PHE A 171 -10.28 -5.29 -20.91
N PRO A 172 -11.57 -5.08 -21.21
CA PRO A 172 -12.13 -3.73 -21.24
C PRO A 172 -12.15 -3.12 -19.83
N ALA A 173 -12.14 -1.80 -19.76
CA ALA A 173 -12.36 -1.11 -18.51
C ALA A 173 -13.76 -1.43 -17.96
N LEU A 174 -13.81 -1.88 -16.72
CA LEU A 174 -15.03 -2.07 -15.96
C LEU A 174 -15.48 -0.75 -15.33
N THR A 175 -16.75 -0.65 -14.98
CA THR A 175 -17.22 0.45 -14.14
C THR A 175 -16.56 0.36 -12.74
N GLY A 176 -16.46 1.49 -12.05
CA GLY A 176 -15.93 1.50 -10.68
C GLY A 176 -16.66 0.52 -9.75
N LYS A 177 -17.98 0.39 -9.92
CA LYS A 177 -18.81 -0.57 -9.19
C LYS A 177 -18.42 -2.01 -9.49
N ASP A 178 -18.22 -2.34 -10.77
CA ASP A 178 -17.90 -3.70 -11.17
C ASP A 178 -16.47 -4.09 -10.79
N VAL A 179 -15.51 -3.15 -10.84
CA VAL A 179 -14.16 -3.36 -10.31
C VAL A 179 -14.20 -3.69 -8.82
N LEU A 180 -14.94 -2.91 -8.03
CA LEU A 180 -15.05 -3.14 -6.58
C LEU A 180 -15.77 -4.45 -6.27
N GLN A 181 -16.75 -4.84 -7.08
CA GLN A 181 -17.40 -6.16 -6.94
C GLN A 181 -16.42 -7.30 -7.25
N ALA A 182 -15.66 -7.21 -8.35
CA ALA A 182 -14.65 -8.22 -8.70
C ALA A 182 -13.52 -8.33 -7.63
N VAL A 183 -13.13 -7.21 -7.04
CA VAL A 183 -12.23 -7.19 -5.87
C VAL A 183 -12.82 -7.99 -4.71
N MET A 184 -14.08 -7.75 -4.37
CA MET A 184 -14.74 -8.47 -3.27
C MET A 184 -14.96 -9.94 -3.57
N ASP A 185 -15.24 -10.31 -4.82
CA ASP A 185 -15.40 -11.71 -5.24
C ASP A 185 -14.08 -12.49 -5.11
N ASP A 186 -12.94 -11.90 -5.52
CA ASP A 186 -11.62 -12.49 -5.30
C ASP A 186 -11.30 -12.64 -3.80
N LEU A 187 -11.67 -11.65 -2.98
CA LEU A 187 -11.47 -11.71 -1.54
C LEU A 187 -12.36 -12.75 -0.86
N ASP A 188 -13.59 -12.92 -1.30
CA ASP A 188 -14.49 -13.97 -0.81
C ASP A 188 -13.89 -15.37 -1.09
N ALA A 189 -13.39 -15.60 -2.32
CA ALA A 189 -12.72 -16.84 -2.69
C ALA A 189 -11.40 -17.03 -1.88
N ALA A 190 -10.62 -15.98 -1.73
CA ALA A 190 -9.39 -16.01 -0.95
C ALA A 190 -9.63 -16.34 0.52
N LEU A 191 -10.63 -15.72 1.15
CA LEU A 191 -10.96 -15.96 2.56
C LEU A 191 -11.41 -17.39 2.84
N LEU A 192 -12.08 -18.04 1.89
CA LEU A 192 -12.43 -19.47 2.03
C LEU A 192 -11.17 -20.33 2.09
N LEU A 193 -10.19 -20.08 1.22
CA LEU A 193 -8.94 -20.82 1.14
C LEU A 193 -8.00 -20.50 2.32
N LEU A 194 -7.88 -19.23 2.68
CA LEU A 194 -7.00 -18.77 3.76
C LEU A 194 -7.48 -19.16 5.18
N LYS A 195 -8.62 -19.84 5.32
CA LYS A 195 -8.93 -20.55 6.58
C LYS A 195 -7.89 -21.61 6.93
N SER A 196 -7.13 -22.07 5.95
CA SER A 196 -5.97 -22.96 6.13
C SER A 196 -4.72 -22.25 6.60
N ASP A 197 -4.67 -20.89 6.56
CA ASP A 197 -3.53 -20.10 7.02
C ASP A 197 -3.26 -20.33 8.51
N PRO A 198 -2.00 -20.61 8.92
CA PRO A 198 -1.64 -20.78 10.34
C PRO A 198 -2.08 -19.61 11.23
N ILE A 199 -2.08 -18.37 10.73
CA ILE A 199 -2.50 -17.21 11.52
C ILE A 199 -4.00 -17.29 11.89
N TYR A 200 -4.83 -17.89 11.03
CA TYR A 200 -6.24 -18.13 11.32
C TYR A 200 -6.43 -19.41 12.13
N LYS A 201 -5.85 -20.52 11.64
CA LYS A 201 -6.08 -21.88 12.15
C LYS A 201 -5.48 -22.09 13.55
N ASN A 202 -4.27 -21.54 13.76
CA ASN A 202 -3.47 -21.75 14.98
C ASN A 202 -3.28 -20.48 15.80
N ARG A 203 -3.84 -19.36 15.39
CA ARG A 203 -3.63 -18.04 16.01
C ARG A 203 -2.15 -17.69 16.18
N SER A 204 -1.33 -18.00 15.18
CA SER A 204 0.11 -17.77 15.23
C SER A 204 0.64 -17.14 13.95
N LYS A 205 1.44 -16.08 14.09
CA LYS A 205 2.25 -15.49 13.00
C LYS A 205 3.52 -16.26 12.73
N VAL A 206 3.93 -17.12 13.66
CA VAL A 206 5.19 -17.82 13.65
C VAL A 206 4.96 -19.29 13.35
N ASN A 207 5.66 -19.81 12.35
CA ASN A 207 5.75 -21.24 12.07
C ASN A 207 7.23 -21.61 11.96
N THR A 208 7.73 -22.38 12.90
CA THR A 208 9.15 -22.80 12.91
C THR A 208 9.42 -24.02 12.04
N ALA A 209 8.39 -24.75 11.64
CA ALA A 209 8.51 -25.94 10.82
C ALA A 209 8.61 -25.64 9.31
N ASP A 210 8.03 -24.54 8.86
CA ASP A 210 8.08 -24.09 7.45
C ASP A 210 8.41 -22.60 7.38
N ALA A 211 9.57 -22.26 6.83
CA ALA A 211 10.03 -20.89 6.67
C ALA A 211 9.10 -20.06 5.75
N PHE A 212 8.42 -20.69 4.80
CA PHE A 212 7.45 -20.02 3.93
C PHE A 212 6.22 -19.52 4.70
N LEU A 213 5.81 -20.26 5.73
CA LEU A 213 4.70 -19.94 6.62
C LEU A 213 5.11 -19.11 7.84
N HIS A 214 6.38 -18.71 7.93
CA HIS A 214 6.88 -17.85 9.01
C HIS A 214 6.59 -16.38 8.73
N ASN A 215 6.40 -15.57 9.78
CA ASN A 215 6.14 -14.13 9.66
C ASN A 215 4.91 -13.80 8.79
N ARG A 216 3.75 -14.41 9.10
CA ARG A 216 2.53 -14.24 8.31
C ARG A 216 2.09 -12.78 8.12
N GLN A 217 2.50 -11.85 9.00
CA GLN A 217 2.28 -10.41 8.81
C GLN A 217 3.07 -9.80 7.63
N MET A 218 4.04 -10.50 7.07
CA MET A 218 4.76 -10.11 5.85
C MET A 218 4.14 -10.73 4.58
N ARG A 219 2.99 -11.37 4.72
CA ARG A 219 2.25 -12.03 3.66
C ARG A 219 0.80 -11.55 3.64
N MET A 220 0.14 -11.68 2.52
CA MET A 220 -1.30 -11.45 2.40
C MET A 220 -2.06 -12.59 3.10
N ASN A 221 -2.03 -12.54 4.43
CA ASN A 221 -2.64 -13.51 5.31
C ASN A 221 -4.17 -13.33 5.40
N TYR A 222 -4.84 -14.24 6.12
CA TYR A 222 -6.31 -14.21 6.28
C TYR A 222 -6.83 -12.85 6.77
N TYR A 223 -6.22 -12.28 7.82
CA TYR A 223 -6.68 -10.99 8.38
C TYR A 223 -6.27 -9.79 7.52
N ALA A 224 -5.20 -9.90 6.73
CA ALA A 224 -4.87 -8.92 5.71
C ALA A 224 -5.93 -8.90 4.61
N ALA A 225 -6.37 -10.05 4.12
CA ALA A 225 -7.46 -10.16 3.15
C ALA A 225 -8.79 -9.57 3.71
N MET A 226 -9.11 -9.82 4.99
CA MET A 226 -10.26 -9.20 5.65
C MET A 226 -10.13 -7.67 5.73
N ALA A 227 -8.94 -7.16 6.03
CA ALA A 227 -8.68 -5.73 6.09
C ALA A 227 -8.81 -5.07 4.70
N VAL A 228 -8.32 -5.72 3.64
CA VAL A 228 -8.54 -5.27 2.25
C VAL A 228 -10.02 -5.27 1.90
N TYR A 229 -10.77 -6.27 2.38
CA TYR A 229 -12.23 -6.31 2.19
C TYR A 229 -12.92 -5.11 2.85
N ALA A 230 -12.53 -4.77 4.09
CA ALA A 230 -13.06 -3.59 4.77
C ALA A 230 -12.78 -2.30 3.96
N GLU A 231 -11.58 -2.16 3.41
CA GLU A 231 -11.24 -1.03 2.54
C GLU A 231 -12.07 -1.03 1.24
N ALA A 232 -12.18 -2.16 0.55
CA ALA A 232 -12.98 -2.26 -0.69
C ALA A 232 -14.45 -1.90 -0.44
N ALA A 233 -15.02 -2.37 0.68
CA ALA A 233 -16.39 -2.03 1.08
C ALA A 233 -16.54 -0.53 1.37
N MET A 234 -15.53 0.13 1.97
CA MET A 234 -15.51 1.59 2.13
C MET A 234 -15.59 2.32 0.79
N TRP A 235 -14.83 1.86 -0.21
CA TRP A 235 -14.85 2.44 -1.55
C TRP A 235 -16.15 2.16 -2.30
N ALA A 236 -16.79 1.03 -2.04
CA ALA A 236 -18.13 0.71 -2.57
C ALA A 236 -19.28 1.44 -1.85
N GLY A 237 -18.99 2.18 -0.76
CA GLY A 237 -20.00 2.85 0.06
C GLY A 237 -20.77 1.91 1.00
N ASP A 238 -20.40 0.64 1.08
CA ASP A 238 -21.01 -0.37 1.97
C ASP A 238 -20.42 -0.28 3.38
N LYS A 239 -20.86 0.72 4.14
CA LYS A 239 -20.41 0.95 5.53
C LYS A 239 -20.70 -0.25 6.44
N THR A 240 -21.76 -1.00 6.17
CA THR A 240 -22.13 -2.17 7.00
C THR A 240 -21.10 -3.29 6.86
N LYS A 241 -20.72 -3.63 5.62
CA LYS A 241 -19.65 -4.60 5.39
C LYS A 241 -18.30 -4.10 5.89
N ALA A 242 -17.97 -2.83 5.62
CA ALA A 242 -16.72 -2.24 6.08
C ALA A 242 -16.58 -2.32 7.60
N LEU A 243 -17.63 -1.94 8.34
CA LEU A 243 -17.66 -2.04 9.80
C LEU A 243 -17.50 -3.49 10.27
N LYS A 244 -18.25 -4.41 9.67
CA LYS A 244 -18.18 -5.84 10.02
C LYS A 244 -16.75 -6.37 9.88
N TYR A 245 -16.13 -6.23 8.72
CA TYR A 245 -14.79 -6.76 8.49
C TYR A 245 -13.73 -6.05 9.35
N ALA A 246 -13.84 -4.75 9.55
CA ALA A 246 -12.93 -4.01 10.43
C ALA A 246 -13.04 -4.48 11.88
N THR A 247 -14.25 -4.67 12.40
CA THR A 247 -14.48 -5.14 13.78
C THR A 247 -14.07 -6.58 13.98
N ASP A 248 -14.26 -7.45 12.98
CA ASP A 248 -13.80 -8.84 13.03
C ASP A 248 -12.26 -8.92 13.10
N VAL A 249 -11.55 -8.04 12.39
CA VAL A 249 -10.09 -7.93 12.51
C VAL A 249 -9.69 -7.33 13.88
N ILE A 250 -10.39 -6.29 14.35
CA ILE A 250 -10.13 -5.69 15.67
C ILE A 250 -10.24 -6.73 16.79
N ALA A 251 -11.20 -7.65 16.70
CA ALA A 251 -11.44 -8.68 17.70
C ALA A 251 -10.25 -9.62 17.95
N VAL A 252 -9.34 -9.74 17.00
CA VAL A 252 -8.13 -10.58 17.12
C VAL A 252 -6.86 -9.78 17.34
N CYS A 253 -6.95 -8.45 17.29
CA CYS A 253 -5.76 -7.59 17.30
C CYS A 253 -4.97 -7.67 18.61
N ASP A 254 -5.63 -7.83 19.76
CA ASP A 254 -4.90 -7.88 21.03
C ASP A 254 -4.03 -9.14 21.15
N GLU A 255 -4.43 -10.23 20.50
CA GLU A 255 -3.67 -11.47 20.42
C GLU A 255 -2.61 -11.44 19.31
N LEU A 256 -3.01 -11.09 18.08
CA LEU A 256 -2.18 -11.24 16.90
C LEU A 256 -1.42 -9.96 16.51
N PHE A 257 -2.02 -8.81 16.71
CA PHE A 257 -1.47 -7.51 16.28
C PHE A 257 -1.54 -6.49 17.41
N PRO A 258 -0.95 -6.79 18.60
CA PRO A 258 -1.07 -5.93 19.77
C PRO A 258 -0.54 -4.52 19.49
N TRP A 259 -1.08 -3.55 20.23
CA TRP A 259 -0.52 -2.21 20.22
C TRP A 259 0.97 -2.25 20.55
N VAL A 260 1.73 -1.38 19.89
CA VAL A 260 3.15 -1.25 20.16
C VAL A 260 3.37 -0.87 21.63
N ASP A 261 4.33 -1.51 22.26
CA ASP A 261 4.82 -1.05 23.56
C ASP A 261 5.51 0.31 23.38
N ARG A 262 4.96 1.33 24.03
CA ARG A 262 5.53 2.69 23.97
C ARG A 262 6.98 2.76 24.44
N GLY A 263 7.39 1.87 25.35
CA GLY A 263 8.79 1.75 25.78
C GLY A 263 9.73 1.39 24.65
N THR A 264 9.30 0.54 23.69
CA THR A 264 10.11 0.21 22.53
C THR A 264 10.22 1.37 21.52
N VAL A 265 9.23 2.28 21.49
CA VAL A 265 9.26 3.47 20.63
C VAL A 265 10.09 4.60 21.28
N SER A 266 9.98 4.76 22.60
CA SER A 266 10.63 5.86 23.35
C SER A 266 12.05 5.54 23.84
N THR A 267 12.55 4.33 23.58
CA THR A 267 13.90 3.92 24.01
C THR A 267 14.97 4.85 23.47
N SER A 268 15.98 5.19 24.31
CA SER A 268 17.15 5.95 23.91
C SER A 268 18.12 5.14 23.04
N VAL A 269 17.98 3.81 23.01
CA VAL A 269 18.81 2.92 22.18
C VAL A 269 18.27 2.94 20.75
N GLU A 270 18.87 3.74 19.89
CA GLU A 270 18.42 3.98 18.49
C GLU A 270 18.27 2.69 17.69
N THR A 271 19.14 1.69 17.92
CA THR A 271 19.09 0.40 17.23
C THR A 271 17.96 -0.50 17.69
N ALA A 272 17.36 -0.23 18.85
CA ALA A 272 16.26 -0.99 19.45
C ALA A 272 14.90 -0.31 19.34
N ARG A 273 14.82 0.87 18.69
CA ARG A 273 13.59 1.65 18.59
C ARG A 273 12.68 1.09 17.51
N ASP A 274 11.46 0.68 17.88
CA ASP A 274 10.42 0.30 16.91
C ASP A 274 9.79 1.57 16.30
N ARG A 275 10.16 1.88 15.06
CA ARG A 275 9.73 3.09 14.36
C ARG A 275 8.50 2.91 13.49
N THR A 276 8.08 1.68 13.24
CA THR A 276 6.95 1.39 12.35
C THR A 276 5.76 0.78 13.08
N PHE A 277 5.86 0.66 14.43
CA PHE A 277 4.86 -0.04 15.24
C PHE A 277 4.68 -1.49 14.75
N SER A 278 5.79 -2.22 14.71
CA SER A 278 5.90 -3.51 14.02
C SER A 278 4.94 -4.59 14.53
N THR A 279 4.56 -4.52 15.82
CA THR A 279 3.58 -5.45 16.40
C THR A 279 2.17 -5.26 15.85
N GLU A 280 1.85 -4.05 15.37
CA GLU A 280 0.55 -3.67 14.82
C GLU A 280 0.37 -4.01 13.33
N HIS A 281 1.41 -4.52 12.66
CA HIS A 281 1.34 -4.83 11.24
C HIS A 281 0.42 -6.01 10.98
N ILE A 282 -0.69 -5.78 10.30
CA ILE A 282 -1.57 -6.81 9.75
C ILE A 282 -0.97 -7.29 8.42
N PHE A 283 -0.47 -6.34 7.61
CA PHE A 283 0.28 -6.61 6.40
C PHE A 283 1.41 -5.59 6.22
N CYS A 284 2.63 -6.08 6.00
CA CYS A 284 3.78 -5.25 5.68
C CYS A 284 4.67 -5.92 4.64
N LEU A 285 5.49 -5.13 3.95
CA LEU A 285 6.49 -5.64 3.00
C LEU A 285 7.88 -5.59 3.60
N ASN A 286 8.72 -6.54 3.18
CA ASN A 286 10.15 -6.57 3.50
C ASN A 286 10.93 -5.86 2.39
N VAL A 287 11.29 -4.60 2.62
CA VAL A 287 11.99 -3.72 1.65
C VAL A 287 13.48 -3.72 2.01
N PHE A 288 14.24 -4.62 1.41
CA PHE A 288 15.64 -4.87 1.78
C PHE A 288 16.57 -3.65 1.62
N ASN A 289 16.27 -2.71 0.73
CA ASN A 289 17.04 -1.48 0.52
C ASN A 289 16.45 -0.26 1.28
N LEU A 290 15.55 -0.48 2.25
CA LEU A 290 14.83 0.60 2.96
C LEU A 290 15.77 1.61 3.63
N ARG A 291 16.92 1.15 4.13
CA ARG A 291 17.94 2.05 4.70
C ARG A 291 18.49 3.02 3.67
N ALA A 292 18.79 2.55 2.46
CA ALA A 292 19.29 3.41 1.38
C ALA A 292 18.21 4.42 0.94
N LEU A 293 16.95 3.96 0.84
CA LEU A 293 15.80 4.83 0.54
C LEU A 293 15.62 5.90 1.60
N TYR A 294 15.68 5.53 2.90
CA TYR A 294 15.61 6.51 3.99
C TYR A 294 16.71 7.56 3.88
N ASN A 295 17.96 7.14 3.68
CA ASN A 295 19.10 8.06 3.57
C ASN A 295 18.94 9.04 2.40
N THR A 296 18.40 8.57 1.28
CA THR A 296 18.19 9.41 0.08
C THR A 296 17.07 10.42 0.25
N TRP A 297 15.95 10.02 0.91
CA TRP A 297 14.69 10.78 0.85
C TRP A 297 14.28 11.44 2.16
N HIS A 298 14.79 10.99 3.30
CA HIS A 298 14.39 11.51 4.62
C HIS A 298 15.54 12.04 5.46
N SER A 299 16.79 11.74 5.11
CA SER A 299 17.94 12.19 5.91
C SER A 299 18.43 13.57 5.45
N PRO A 300 18.39 14.61 6.31
CA PRO A 300 18.81 15.97 5.96
C PRO A 300 20.33 16.13 6.00
N THR A 301 21.07 15.17 5.43
CA THR A 301 22.53 15.26 5.29
C THR A 301 22.91 16.06 4.05
N THR A 302 24.09 16.66 4.04
CA THR A 302 24.59 17.49 2.93
C THR A 302 24.55 16.74 1.59
N ALA A 303 24.80 15.42 1.59
CA ALA A 303 24.82 14.61 0.37
C ALA A 303 23.44 14.46 -0.30
N TYR A 304 22.35 14.54 0.47
CA TYR A 304 20.99 14.27 -0.01
C TYR A 304 20.02 15.43 0.23
N LEU A 305 20.51 16.57 0.69
CA LEU A 305 19.68 17.71 1.11
C LEU A 305 18.63 18.12 0.05
N GLN A 306 19.01 18.08 -1.23
CA GLN A 306 18.11 18.40 -2.34
C GLN A 306 16.94 17.43 -2.51
N ASN A 307 17.05 16.22 -1.98
CA ASN A 307 16.01 15.17 -2.13
C ASN A 307 15.10 15.05 -0.91
N VAL A 308 15.45 15.71 0.20
CA VAL A 308 14.76 15.48 1.48
C VAL A 308 13.29 15.81 1.40
N LEU A 309 12.48 14.84 1.79
CA LEU A 309 11.04 14.95 1.98
C LEU A 309 10.80 15.37 3.44
N TYR A 310 10.31 16.58 3.64
CA TYR A 310 10.07 17.17 4.96
C TYR A 310 8.78 17.97 4.98
N LYS A 311 8.29 18.30 6.17
CA LYS A 311 7.19 19.26 6.34
C LYS A 311 7.66 20.45 7.17
N GLY A 312 7.38 21.65 6.69
CA GLY A 312 7.71 22.90 7.39
C GLY A 312 7.14 22.90 8.82
N SER A 313 7.91 23.46 9.75
CA SER A 313 7.62 23.35 11.19
C SER A 313 6.24 23.85 11.55
N TRP A 314 5.81 24.98 11.00
CA TRP A 314 4.50 25.57 11.29
C TRP A 314 3.35 24.61 10.98
N ASN A 315 3.30 24.06 9.77
CA ASN A 315 2.23 23.14 9.37
C ASN A 315 2.32 21.81 10.13
N PHE A 316 3.52 21.24 10.25
CA PHE A 316 3.71 19.98 10.96
C PHE A 316 3.25 20.04 12.42
N GLU A 317 3.61 21.10 13.13
CA GLU A 317 3.22 21.29 14.52
C GLU A 317 1.70 21.47 14.70
N THR A 318 1.02 22.07 13.73
CA THR A 318 -0.43 22.22 13.77
C THR A 318 -1.19 20.88 13.70
N TRP A 319 -0.59 19.83 13.10
CA TRP A 319 -1.20 18.50 13.10
C TRP A 319 -1.35 17.94 14.52
N TYR A 320 -0.36 18.24 15.39
CA TYR A 320 -0.29 17.71 16.75
C TYR A 320 -0.88 18.67 17.81
N GLN A 321 -1.00 19.95 17.51
CA GLN A 321 -1.54 20.97 18.43
C GLN A 321 -0.82 20.95 19.79
N SER A 322 -1.62 20.94 20.88
CA SER A 322 -1.10 20.86 22.26
C SER A 322 -0.60 19.45 22.66
N MET A 323 -0.75 18.43 21.77
CA MET A 323 -0.37 17.05 22.07
C MET A 323 1.08 16.71 21.69
N ARG A 324 1.86 17.68 21.22
CA ARG A 324 3.25 17.49 20.75
C ARG A 324 4.13 16.73 21.74
N ASP A 325 4.07 17.09 23.00
CA ASP A 325 4.96 16.54 24.02
C ASP A 325 4.57 15.12 24.47
N THR A 326 3.35 14.67 24.17
CA THR A 326 2.81 13.38 24.59
C THR A 326 2.61 12.40 23.45
N ASP A 327 2.40 12.89 22.23
CA ASP A 327 2.19 12.03 21.05
C ASP A 327 3.52 11.42 20.59
N ILE A 328 3.66 10.10 20.72
CA ILE A 328 4.90 9.38 20.39
C ILE A 328 5.27 9.49 18.90
N ARG A 329 4.30 9.79 18.03
CA ARG A 329 4.53 10.00 16.58
C ARG A 329 5.30 11.29 16.33
N PHE A 330 5.00 12.34 17.12
CA PHE A 330 5.75 13.60 17.09
C PHE A 330 7.12 13.44 17.76
N THR A 331 7.11 12.93 18.99
CA THR A 331 8.29 12.95 19.86
C THR A 331 9.42 12.03 19.38
N TYR A 332 9.05 10.86 18.78
CA TYR A 332 10.02 9.81 18.47
C TYR A 332 10.08 9.40 16.99
N LEU A 333 9.06 9.75 16.19
CA LEU A 333 9.03 9.39 14.76
C LEU A 333 9.20 10.58 13.81
N SER A 334 9.48 11.76 14.36
CA SER A 334 9.85 12.94 13.60
C SER A 334 11.02 13.66 14.24
N GLN A 335 11.78 14.39 13.43
CA GLN A 335 12.90 15.19 13.91
C GLN A 335 12.94 16.52 13.18
N PHE A 336 13.08 17.61 13.95
CA PHE A 336 13.32 18.94 13.40
C PHE A 336 14.76 19.06 12.92
N SER A 337 14.95 19.69 11.78
CA SER A 337 16.28 20.05 11.25
C SER A 337 16.34 21.52 10.89
N ASN A 338 17.31 22.23 11.43
CA ASN A 338 17.60 23.65 11.10
C ASN A 338 18.00 23.83 9.62
N THR A 339 18.54 22.78 8.98
CA THR A 339 19.00 22.84 7.58
C THR A 339 17.83 22.99 6.60
N ILE A 340 16.69 22.38 6.93
CA ILE A 340 15.49 22.41 6.08
C ILE A 340 14.34 23.24 6.70
N TRP A 341 14.52 23.77 7.91
CA TRP A 341 13.50 24.51 8.69
C TRP A 341 12.18 23.74 8.81
N GLY A 342 12.27 22.43 9.03
CA GLY A 342 11.12 21.55 9.09
C GLY A 342 11.41 20.20 9.75
N TYR A 343 10.37 19.38 9.80
CA TYR A 343 10.43 18.04 10.33
C TYR A 343 10.56 17.01 9.21
N HIS A 344 11.49 16.09 9.36
CA HIS A 344 11.58 14.90 8.54
C HIS A 344 11.18 13.66 9.34
N SER A 345 10.72 12.62 8.63
CA SER A 345 10.28 11.40 9.28
C SER A 345 11.48 10.53 9.70
N LEU A 346 11.39 9.95 10.89
CA LEU A 346 12.30 8.91 11.37
C LEU A 346 11.71 7.49 11.17
N LYS A 347 10.50 7.37 10.64
CA LYS A 347 9.75 6.11 10.56
C LYS A 347 10.54 4.98 9.89
N PHE A 348 11.30 5.28 8.84
CA PHE A 348 12.08 4.29 8.10
C PHE A 348 13.60 4.36 8.37
N MET A 349 14.01 5.11 9.38
CA MET A 349 15.42 5.19 9.77
C MET A 349 15.92 3.85 10.30
N GLN A 350 17.04 3.39 9.76
CA GLN A 350 17.69 2.13 10.15
C GLN A 350 19.17 2.38 10.43
N PRO A 351 19.56 2.64 11.69
CA PRO A 351 20.97 2.81 12.08
C PRO A 351 21.74 1.50 11.94
N ASP A 352 23.07 1.56 11.99
CA ASP A 352 23.92 0.38 12.04
C ASP A 352 23.57 -0.48 13.27
N GLY A 353 23.43 -1.79 13.06
CA GLY A 353 23.00 -2.71 14.12
C GLY A 353 21.50 -2.62 14.47
N TYR A 354 20.68 -2.04 13.58
CA TYR A 354 19.23 -2.00 13.78
C TYR A 354 18.66 -3.40 13.92
N ARG A 355 17.79 -3.61 14.91
CA ARG A 355 17.25 -4.92 15.24
C ARG A 355 16.50 -5.56 14.05
N PRO A 356 16.80 -6.83 13.70
CA PRO A 356 16.20 -7.52 12.55
C PRO A 356 14.66 -7.59 12.61
N GLU A 357 14.10 -7.69 13.83
CA GLU A 357 12.64 -7.75 14.03
C GLU A 357 11.92 -6.47 13.61
N TYR A 358 12.62 -5.34 13.50
CA TYR A 358 12.06 -4.04 13.06
C TYR A 358 12.55 -3.62 11.66
N ALA A 359 13.64 -4.26 11.19
CA ALA A 359 14.32 -3.84 9.97
C ALA A 359 13.52 -4.14 8.71
N ALA A 360 13.76 -3.33 7.67
CA ALA A 360 13.28 -3.51 6.31
C ALA A 360 11.74 -3.58 6.16
N ARG A 361 10.96 -3.04 7.09
CA ARG A 361 9.50 -3.15 7.08
C ARG A 361 8.82 -1.85 6.66
N ILE A 362 8.05 -1.92 5.59
CA ILE A 362 7.07 -0.88 5.22
C ILE A 362 5.67 -1.44 5.52
N PRO A 363 4.92 -0.86 6.47
CA PRO A 363 3.55 -1.26 6.74
C PRO A 363 2.64 -0.83 5.59
N LEU A 364 1.75 -1.71 5.17
CA LEU A 364 0.68 -1.41 4.21
C LEU A 364 -0.68 -1.37 4.88
N ILE A 365 -0.89 -2.25 5.87
CA ILE A 365 -2.10 -2.29 6.67
C ILE A 365 -1.71 -2.47 8.13
N ARG A 366 -2.16 -1.55 8.98
CA ARG A 366 -1.96 -1.60 10.44
C ARG A 366 -3.28 -1.65 11.18
N ARG A 367 -3.25 -2.14 12.43
CA ARG A 367 -4.49 -2.23 13.25
C ARG A 367 -5.20 -0.89 13.38
N SER A 368 -4.48 0.24 13.44
CA SER A 368 -5.06 1.59 13.54
C SER A 368 -6.01 1.91 12.38
N MET A 369 -5.73 1.41 11.17
CA MET A 369 -6.62 1.58 10.02
C MET A 369 -7.99 0.94 10.26
N MET A 370 -8.02 -0.25 10.87
CA MET A 370 -9.29 -0.92 11.19
C MET A 370 -10.12 -0.12 12.20
N TYR A 371 -9.46 0.49 13.18
CA TYR A 371 -10.13 1.38 14.13
C TYR A 371 -10.70 2.65 13.46
N TYR A 372 -9.98 3.22 12.50
CA TYR A 372 -10.47 4.40 11.76
C TYR A 372 -11.61 4.04 10.81
N ILE A 373 -11.57 2.86 10.16
CA ILE A 373 -12.70 2.37 9.36
C ILE A 373 -13.92 2.13 10.27
N ALA A 374 -13.74 1.47 11.40
CA ALA A 374 -14.81 1.24 12.37
C ALA A 374 -15.39 2.56 12.90
N ALA A 375 -14.54 3.54 13.17
CA ALA A 375 -14.95 4.88 13.60
C ALA A 375 -15.80 5.58 12.52
N GLU A 376 -15.37 5.57 11.26
CA GLU A 376 -16.07 6.23 10.15
C GLU A 376 -17.39 5.52 9.78
N CYS A 377 -17.46 4.21 9.99
CA CYS A 377 -18.64 3.41 9.66
C CYS A 377 -19.62 3.24 10.81
N SER A 378 -19.24 3.66 12.02
CA SER A 378 -20.12 3.62 13.17
C SER A 378 -21.28 4.61 13.00
N GLY A 379 -22.49 4.14 13.11
CA GLY A 379 -23.70 4.98 13.03
C GLY A 379 -23.95 5.84 14.28
N ASN A 380 -23.08 5.77 15.29
CA ASN A 380 -23.16 6.50 16.54
C ASN A 380 -21.86 7.25 16.81
N ILE A 381 -21.97 8.57 17.02
CA ILE A 381 -20.81 9.45 17.19
C ILE A 381 -19.98 9.15 18.44
N GLU A 382 -20.61 8.70 19.52
CA GLU A 382 -19.91 8.32 20.75
C GLU A 382 -19.08 7.06 20.54
N THR A 383 -19.67 6.03 19.91
CA THR A 383 -18.96 4.80 19.53
C THR A 383 -17.82 5.10 18.54
N ALA A 384 -18.07 5.96 17.55
CA ALA A 384 -17.06 6.43 16.60
C ALA A 384 -15.88 7.11 17.33
N THR A 385 -16.20 8.02 18.26
CA THR A 385 -15.20 8.73 19.07
C THR A 385 -14.40 7.76 19.96
N ASN A 386 -15.04 6.72 20.48
CA ASN A 386 -14.36 5.70 21.29
C ASN A 386 -13.33 4.91 20.50
N TYR A 387 -13.61 4.52 19.24
CA TYR A 387 -12.61 3.90 18.35
C TYR A 387 -11.42 4.83 18.13
N LEU A 388 -11.67 6.11 17.89
CA LEU A 388 -10.62 7.09 17.68
C LEU A 388 -9.77 7.29 18.95
N ASN A 389 -10.39 7.37 20.12
CA ASN A 389 -9.71 7.51 21.39
C ASN A 389 -8.83 6.29 21.73
N GLN A 390 -9.21 5.08 21.33
CA GLN A 390 -8.37 3.90 21.53
C GLN A 390 -7.02 4.06 20.82
N VAL A 391 -7.00 4.52 19.57
CA VAL A 391 -5.74 4.80 18.87
C VAL A 391 -4.97 5.89 19.58
N ARG A 392 -5.59 7.00 19.92
CA ARG A 392 -4.98 8.16 20.58
C ARG A 392 -4.29 7.79 21.91
N ARG A 393 -4.96 7.02 22.77
CA ARG A 393 -4.37 6.54 24.03
C ARG A 393 -3.10 5.71 23.79
N ASN A 394 -3.11 4.86 22.77
CA ASN A 394 -1.95 4.04 22.40
C ASN A 394 -0.84 4.84 21.70
N ARG A 395 -1.12 6.07 21.30
CA ARG A 395 -0.11 7.04 20.82
C ARG A 395 0.37 8.00 21.92
N GLY A 396 -0.01 7.76 23.18
CA GLY A 396 0.44 8.55 24.34
C GLY A 396 -0.48 9.72 24.71
N ILE A 397 -1.59 9.92 24.00
CA ILE A 397 -2.53 11.01 24.25
C ILE A 397 -3.55 10.53 25.31
N ALA A 398 -3.40 11.04 26.55
CA ALA A 398 -4.26 10.63 27.66
C ALA A 398 -5.65 11.29 27.62
N ALA A 399 -5.76 12.48 27.04
CA ALA A 399 -7.01 13.22 26.98
C ALA A 399 -7.92 12.67 25.89
N ASP A 400 -9.05 12.12 26.28
CA ASP A 400 -10.08 11.65 25.38
C ASP A 400 -10.84 12.80 24.72
N LEU A 401 -11.20 12.60 23.47
CA LEU A 401 -12.21 13.41 22.80
C LEU A 401 -13.59 13.03 23.32
N SER A 402 -14.45 14.02 23.52
CA SER A 402 -15.83 13.84 23.93
C SER A 402 -16.71 14.97 23.41
N GLY A 403 -18.02 14.75 23.34
CA GLY A 403 -18.99 15.77 22.93
C GLY A 403 -18.80 16.27 21.49
N LEU A 404 -18.23 15.45 20.61
CA LEU A 404 -18.01 15.82 19.22
C LEU A 404 -19.33 15.86 18.44
N THR A 405 -19.42 16.83 17.52
CA THR A 405 -20.38 16.82 16.43
C THR A 405 -19.82 15.99 15.26
N GLU A 406 -20.65 15.62 14.28
CA GLU A 406 -20.18 14.94 13.07
C GLU A 406 -19.07 15.72 12.36
N THR A 407 -19.18 17.05 12.28
CA THR A 407 -18.17 17.89 11.64
C THR A 407 -16.86 17.90 12.41
N SER A 408 -16.90 18.07 13.74
CA SER A 408 -15.69 18.08 14.55
C SER A 408 -15.04 16.70 14.61
N PHE A 409 -15.84 15.62 14.64
CA PHE A 409 -15.36 14.27 14.53
C PHE A 409 -14.63 14.01 13.20
N ALA A 410 -15.21 14.42 12.07
CA ALA A 410 -14.58 14.27 10.76
C ALA A 410 -13.22 15.00 10.69
N THR A 411 -13.14 16.20 11.31
CA THR A 411 -11.88 16.96 11.41
C THR A 411 -10.84 16.23 12.26
N GLU A 412 -11.24 15.68 13.42
CA GLU A 412 -10.31 14.94 14.29
C GLU A 412 -9.88 13.60 13.65
N LEU A 413 -10.78 12.87 12.99
CA LEU A 413 -10.44 11.66 12.25
C LEU A 413 -9.41 11.94 11.15
N GLN A 414 -9.62 13.00 10.37
CA GLN A 414 -8.66 13.39 9.34
C GLN A 414 -7.30 13.77 9.92
N ARG A 415 -7.28 14.49 11.06
CA ARG A 415 -6.05 14.82 11.78
C ARG A 415 -5.32 13.55 12.23
N GLU A 416 -6.05 12.57 12.72
CA GLU A 416 -5.47 11.29 13.10
C GLU A 416 -4.93 10.52 11.88
N TYR A 417 -5.62 10.52 10.73
CA TYR A 417 -5.10 9.95 9.49
C TYR A 417 -3.77 10.56 9.08
N ILE A 418 -3.63 11.89 9.12
CA ILE A 418 -2.38 12.58 8.77
C ILE A 418 -1.24 12.14 9.69
N LYS A 419 -1.45 12.19 11.00
CA LYS A 419 -0.43 11.84 11.99
C LYS A 419 -0.03 10.37 11.92
N GLU A 420 -1.00 9.50 11.76
CA GLU A 420 -0.80 8.06 11.81
C GLU A 420 -0.12 7.53 10.55
N PHE A 421 -0.56 7.99 9.39
CA PHE A 421 -0.14 7.46 8.10
C PHE A 421 0.86 8.36 7.35
N TRP A 422 1.44 9.37 8.01
CA TRP A 422 2.50 10.15 7.41
C TRP A 422 3.65 9.24 6.94
N CYS A 423 4.05 9.40 5.68
CA CYS A 423 4.98 8.52 4.96
C CYS A 423 4.44 7.11 4.63
N GLU A 424 3.11 6.89 4.66
CA GLU A 424 2.49 5.61 4.28
C GLU A 424 1.52 5.73 3.10
N GLY A 425 1.35 6.95 2.52
CA GLY A 425 0.57 7.19 1.30
C GLY A 425 -0.96 7.06 1.44
N GLN A 426 -1.49 6.94 2.67
CA GLN A 426 -2.91 6.64 2.87
C GLN A 426 -3.82 7.88 2.84
N LEU A 427 -3.29 9.06 3.14
CA LEU A 427 -4.10 10.27 3.23
C LEU A 427 -4.75 10.64 1.90
N PHE A 428 -4.04 10.51 0.78
CA PHE A 428 -4.60 10.78 -0.55
C PHE A 428 -5.88 9.99 -0.80
N PHE A 429 -5.85 8.70 -0.53
CA PHE A 429 -6.97 7.80 -0.77
C PHE A 429 -8.14 8.06 0.17
N TYR A 430 -7.86 8.40 1.44
CA TYR A 430 -8.88 8.84 2.38
C TYR A 430 -9.61 10.09 1.87
N MET A 431 -8.87 11.12 1.46
CA MET A 431 -9.43 12.38 0.98
C MET A 431 -10.15 12.22 -0.36
N LYS A 432 -9.59 11.43 -1.29
CA LYS A 432 -10.22 11.12 -2.59
C LYS A 432 -11.58 10.45 -2.40
N ARG A 433 -11.65 9.42 -1.57
CA ARG A 433 -12.89 8.69 -1.29
C ARG A 433 -13.95 9.59 -0.69
N ARG A 434 -13.57 10.53 0.16
CA ARG A 434 -14.47 11.52 0.78
C ARG A 434 -14.75 12.73 -0.11
N ASN A 435 -14.10 12.82 -1.27
CA ASN A 435 -14.20 13.95 -2.18
C ASN A 435 -13.88 15.30 -1.51
N GLU A 436 -12.89 15.32 -0.61
CA GLU A 436 -12.47 16.55 0.07
C GLU A 436 -11.86 17.54 -0.91
N THR A 437 -12.13 18.84 -0.74
CA THR A 437 -11.65 19.87 -1.68
C THR A 437 -10.19 20.22 -1.47
N ALA A 438 -9.75 20.17 -0.23
CA ALA A 438 -8.40 20.54 0.19
C ALA A 438 -8.02 19.78 1.47
N ASN A 439 -6.73 19.73 1.76
CA ASN A 439 -6.27 19.32 3.07
C ASN A 439 -6.52 20.46 4.07
N PRO A 440 -7.47 20.36 5.01
CA PRO A 440 -7.82 21.47 5.90
C PRO A 440 -6.70 21.79 6.90
N LEU A 441 -5.73 20.88 7.05
CA LEU A 441 -4.55 21.06 7.91
C LEU A 441 -3.34 21.57 7.13
N ASP A 442 -3.46 21.71 5.79
CA ASP A 442 -2.48 22.38 4.96
C ASP A 442 -3.16 23.46 4.11
N ARG A 443 -3.05 24.69 4.58
CA ARG A 443 -3.67 25.87 3.94
C ARG A 443 -2.89 26.39 2.71
N TRP A 444 -1.76 25.78 2.39
CA TRP A 444 -0.80 26.31 1.42
C TRP A 444 -0.69 25.50 0.13
N LEU A 445 -1.57 24.50 -0.07
CA LEU A 445 -1.61 23.82 -1.36
C LEU A 445 -1.96 24.83 -2.47
N PRO A 446 -1.13 24.97 -3.50
CA PRO A 446 -1.33 25.96 -4.55
C PRO A 446 -2.43 25.57 -5.57
N PHE A 447 -3.11 24.45 -5.35
CA PHE A 447 -4.14 23.88 -6.20
C PHE A 447 -5.26 23.23 -5.38
N GLN A 448 -6.40 22.99 -6.03
CA GLN A 448 -7.49 22.22 -5.42
C GLN A 448 -7.16 20.73 -5.54
N LEU A 449 -7.01 20.03 -4.40
CA LEU A 449 -6.67 18.62 -4.39
C LEU A 449 -7.70 17.75 -5.12
N ARG A 450 -8.97 18.15 -5.04
CA ARG A 450 -10.08 17.49 -5.77
C ARG A 450 -9.83 17.37 -7.28
N ASP A 451 -9.17 18.35 -7.89
CA ASP A 451 -8.86 18.34 -9.32
C ASP A 451 -7.75 17.33 -9.69
N ARG A 452 -7.15 16.69 -8.70
CA ARG A 452 -6.07 15.71 -8.85
C ARG A 452 -6.48 14.30 -8.46
N TYR A 453 -7.74 14.07 -8.09
CA TYR A 453 -8.19 12.74 -7.65
C TYR A 453 -8.30 11.72 -8.78
N VAL A 454 -8.59 12.14 -10.00
CA VAL A 454 -8.55 11.26 -11.16
C VAL A 454 -7.23 11.49 -11.90
N ILE A 455 -6.33 10.56 -11.71
CA ILE A 455 -5.03 10.56 -12.40
C ILE A 455 -5.27 9.91 -13.77
N ALA A 456 -4.87 10.59 -14.85
CA ALA A 456 -5.04 10.06 -16.19
C ALA A 456 -4.23 8.76 -16.37
N MET A 457 -4.82 7.75 -16.97
CA MET A 457 -4.16 6.52 -17.39
C MET A 457 -3.09 6.80 -18.45
N PRO A 458 -2.16 5.85 -18.70
CA PRO A 458 -1.23 5.96 -19.83
C PRO A 458 -1.97 6.16 -21.16
N GLU A 459 -1.41 6.99 -22.04
CA GLU A 459 -2.02 7.25 -23.36
C GLU A 459 -2.18 5.96 -24.18
N ALA A 460 -1.22 5.03 -24.08
CA ALA A 460 -1.31 3.74 -24.75
C ALA A 460 -2.53 2.91 -24.33
N GLU A 461 -2.98 3.02 -23.07
CA GLU A 461 -4.18 2.32 -22.61
C GLU A 461 -5.46 2.96 -23.18
N ILE A 462 -5.46 4.28 -23.32
CA ILE A 462 -6.59 5.02 -23.93
C ILE A 462 -6.71 4.69 -25.43
N ASP A 463 -5.58 4.59 -26.13
CA ASP A 463 -5.55 4.36 -27.57
C ASP A 463 -5.89 2.91 -27.97
N TYR A 464 -5.58 1.94 -27.11
CA TYR A 464 -5.69 0.51 -27.43
C TYR A 464 -6.65 -0.28 -26.54
N GLY A 465 -7.08 0.24 -25.42
CA GLY A 465 -7.78 -0.54 -24.40
C GLY A 465 -9.18 -0.01 -24.00
N LEU A 466 -9.54 1.21 -24.38
CA LEU A 466 -10.79 1.81 -23.91
C LEU A 466 -11.68 2.28 -25.05
#